data_f4b42b86496cea4a28472cce5ce547d1
#
_entry.id   f4b42b86496cea4a28472cce5ce547d1
#
_cell.length_a   1.000
_cell.length_b   1.000
_cell.length_c   1.000
_cell.angle_alpha   90.00
_cell.angle_beta   90.00
_cell.angle_gamma   90.00
#
_symmetry.space_group_name_H-M   'P 1'
#
loop_
_entity.id
_entity.type
_entity.pdbx_description
1 polymer ?
#
loop_
_entity_poly.entity_id
_entity_poly.type
_entity_poly.pdbx_seq_one_letter_code
_entity_poly.pdbx_strand_id
1 'polypeptide(L)'
;MKRAEFLENVGQILEHREKQYGSPDAVFEAIAQMISAYLTERLGLPVTVTKDDVAVIQIINKIARIGVNVGHMDSWADIVGYAACGVEVGHIGEESR
;
A
#
# COMPACT_ATOMS: atom_id res chain seq x y z
N MET A 1 5.49 -13.60 18.67
CA MET A 1 5.72 -14.02 17.29
C MET A 1 7.09 -13.55 16.81
N LYS A 2 7.86 -14.43 16.20
CA LYS A 2 9.14 -14.06 15.62
C LYS A 2 8.95 -13.33 14.29
N ARG A 3 9.90 -12.46 13.93
CA ARG A 3 9.78 -11.66 12.70
C ARG A 3 9.68 -12.49 11.42
N ALA A 4 10.41 -13.61 11.33
CA ALA A 4 10.34 -14.47 10.16
C ALA A 4 8.97 -15.12 10.00
N GLU A 5 8.38 -15.58 11.10
CA GLU A 5 7.03 -16.14 11.12
C GLU A 5 6.00 -15.08 10.70
N PHE A 6 6.16 -13.86 11.20
CA PHE A 6 5.30 -12.74 10.82
C PHE A 6 5.35 -12.47 9.31
N LEU A 7 6.55 -12.43 8.72
CA LEU A 7 6.72 -12.20 7.28
C LEU A 7 6.10 -13.34 6.46
N GLU A 8 6.23 -14.58 6.91
CA GLU A 8 5.59 -15.71 6.24
C GLU A 8 4.07 -15.58 6.26
N ASN A 9 3.51 -15.18 7.39
CA ASN A 9 2.06 -14.97 7.50
C ASN A 9 1.58 -13.86 6.57
N VAL A 10 2.33 -12.76 6.46
CA VAL A 10 2.01 -11.67 5.53
C VAL A 10 2.05 -12.17 4.09
N GLY A 11 3.06 -12.98 3.74
CA GLY A 11 3.15 -13.59 2.42
C GLY A 11 1.93 -14.42 2.06
N GLN A 12 1.42 -15.21 3.01
CA GLN A 12 0.21 -16.00 2.80
C GLN A 12 -1.02 -15.11 2.60
N ILE A 13 -1.14 -14.03 3.33
CA ILE A 13 -2.23 -13.06 3.16
C ILE A 13 -2.18 -12.45 1.76
N LEU A 14 -1.01 -12.07 1.29
CA LEU A 14 -0.83 -11.50 -0.04
C LEU A 14 -1.22 -12.49 -1.14
N GLU A 15 -0.81 -13.75 -1.02
CA GLU A 15 -1.21 -14.79 -1.96
C GLU A 15 -2.72 -14.98 -2.00
N HIS A 16 -3.36 -15.01 -0.84
CA HIS A 16 -4.81 -15.15 -0.74
C HIS A 16 -5.53 -13.99 -1.42
N ARG A 17 -5.09 -12.77 -1.17
CA ARG A 17 -5.68 -11.58 -1.79
C ARG A 17 -5.48 -11.56 -3.30
N GLU A 18 -4.32 -12.00 -3.78
CA GLU A 18 -4.06 -12.10 -5.21
C GLU A 18 -5.02 -13.08 -5.90
N LYS A 19 -5.28 -14.22 -5.29
CA LYS A 19 -6.24 -15.19 -5.83
C LYS A 19 -7.67 -14.64 -5.84
N GLN A 20 -8.01 -13.80 -4.86
CA GLN A 20 -9.37 -13.30 -4.68
C GLN A 20 -9.63 -12.03 -5.51
N TYR A 21 -8.66 -11.13 -5.61
CA TYR A 21 -8.82 -9.80 -6.21
C TYR A 21 -7.89 -9.54 -7.40
N GLY A 22 -6.93 -10.42 -7.68
CA GLY A 22 -5.90 -10.22 -8.69
C GLY A 22 -4.80 -9.29 -8.21
N SER A 23 -4.04 -8.75 -9.16
CA SER A 23 -2.94 -7.83 -8.88
C SER A 23 -3.44 -6.51 -8.29
N PRO A 24 -2.69 -5.89 -7.37
CA PRO A 24 -3.06 -4.58 -6.83
C PRO A 24 -2.97 -3.44 -7.85
N ASP A 25 -2.38 -3.68 -9.01
CA ASP A 25 -2.05 -2.64 -9.98
C ASP A 25 -3.25 -1.81 -10.41
N ALA A 26 -4.34 -2.45 -10.82
CA ALA A 26 -5.53 -1.76 -11.31
C ALA A 26 -6.23 -0.96 -10.19
N VAL A 27 -6.32 -1.52 -9.01
CA VAL A 27 -6.95 -0.85 -7.86
C VAL A 27 -6.13 0.35 -7.44
N PHE A 28 -4.80 0.20 -7.35
CA PHE A 28 -3.91 1.31 -6.99
C PHE A 28 -3.94 2.42 -8.03
N GLU A 29 -4.03 2.07 -9.32
CA GLU A 29 -4.18 3.06 -10.39
C GLU A 29 -5.48 3.86 -10.23
N ALA A 30 -6.59 3.18 -9.97
CA ALA A 30 -7.88 3.85 -9.76
C ALA A 30 -7.83 4.79 -8.55
N ILE A 31 -7.25 4.34 -7.43
CA ILE A 31 -7.10 5.18 -6.24
C ILE A 31 -6.20 6.38 -6.53
N ALA A 32 -5.09 6.16 -7.24
CA ALA A 32 -4.16 7.24 -7.61
C ALA A 32 -4.86 8.32 -8.42
N GLN A 33 -5.68 7.92 -9.39
CA GLN A 33 -6.44 8.86 -10.21
C GLN A 33 -7.45 9.65 -9.38
N MET A 34 -8.17 9.00 -8.48
CA MET A 34 -9.16 9.66 -7.64
C MET A 34 -8.51 10.65 -6.67
N ILE A 35 -7.39 10.27 -6.04
CA ILE A 35 -6.67 11.16 -5.13
C ILE A 35 -6.09 12.35 -5.91
N SER A 36 -5.53 12.10 -7.10
CA SER A 36 -4.99 13.16 -7.96
C SER A 36 -6.06 14.18 -8.30
N ALA A 37 -7.24 13.71 -8.71
CA ALA A 37 -8.37 14.59 -9.04
C ALA A 37 -8.85 15.39 -7.83
N TYR A 38 -8.98 14.73 -6.68
CA TYR A 38 -9.40 15.39 -5.45
C TYR A 38 -8.43 16.49 -5.03
N LEU A 39 -7.14 16.18 -5.01
CA LEU A 39 -6.12 17.15 -4.59
C LEU A 39 -5.98 18.30 -5.58
N THR A 40 -6.09 18.02 -6.88
CA THR A 40 -6.06 19.05 -7.93
C THR A 40 -7.21 20.05 -7.71
N GLU A 41 -8.41 19.55 -7.47
CA GLU A 41 -9.56 20.41 -7.19
C GLU A 41 -9.39 21.18 -5.88
N ARG A 42 -8.96 20.48 -4.83
CA ARG A 42 -8.82 21.05 -3.49
C ARG A 42 -7.76 22.16 -3.43
N LEU A 43 -6.65 21.98 -4.12
CA LEU A 43 -5.50 22.89 -4.05
C LEU A 43 -5.51 23.93 -5.17
N GLY A 44 -6.31 23.73 -6.22
CA GLY A 44 -6.38 24.66 -7.34
C GLY A 44 -5.15 24.64 -8.24
N LEU A 45 -4.39 23.55 -8.23
CA LEU A 45 -3.23 23.35 -9.09
C LEU A 45 -3.07 21.88 -9.43
N PRO A 46 -2.41 21.53 -10.56
CA PRO A 46 -2.26 20.13 -10.95
C PRO A 46 -1.47 19.34 -9.92
N VAL A 47 -2.05 18.22 -9.45
CA VAL A 47 -1.40 17.29 -8.54
C VAL A 47 -1.50 15.89 -9.15
N THR A 48 -0.37 15.19 -9.23
CA THR A 48 -0.32 13.81 -9.70
C THR A 48 0.16 12.90 -8.58
N VAL A 49 -0.68 11.94 -8.23
CA VAL A 49 -0.37 10.87 -7.28
C VAL A 49 -0.18 9.59 -8.07
N THR A 50 0.89 8.87 -7.79
CA THR A 50 1.22 7.62 -8.48
C THR A 50 0.79 6.40 -7.66
N LYS A 51 0.89 5.21 -8.24
CA LYS A 51 0.52 3.96 -7.55
C LYS A 51 1.38 3.71 -6.31
N ASP A 52 2.66 3.98 -6.38
CA ASP A 52 3.56 3.84 -5.23
C ASP A 52 3.24 4.88 -4.15
N ASP A 53 2.81 6.10 -4.53
CA ASP A 53 2.30 7.07 -3.56
C ASP A 53 1.08 6.52 -2.82
N VAL A 54 0.20 5.78 -3.50
CA VAL A 54 -0.97 5.14 -2.87
C VAL A 54 -0.51 4.17 -1.79
N ALA A 55 0.52 3.37 -2.06
CA ALA A 55 1.09 2.46 -1.06
C ALA A 55 1.56 3.23 0.17
N VAL A 56 2.28 4.34 -0.03
CA VAL A 56 2.75 5.19 1.07
C VAL A 56 1.59 5.76 1.88
N ILE A 57 0.55 6.25 1.20
CA ILE A 57 -0.64 6.81 1.86
C ILE A 57 -1.32 5.74 2.74
N GLN A 58 -1.43 4.52 2.23
CA GLN A 58 -2.02 3.42 2.99
C GLN A 58 -1.15 3.04 4.20
N ILE A 59 0.17 3.06 4.05
CA ILE A 59 1.09 2.82 5.17
C ILE A 59 0.88 3.89 6.24
N ILE A 60 0.78 5.16 5.85
CA ILE A 60 0.53 6.27 6.78
C ILE A 60 -0.78 6.05 7.54
N ASN A 61 -1.85 5.62 6.86
CA ASN A 61 -3.12 5.29 7.49
C ASN A 61 -2.95 4.22 8.57
N LYS A 62 -2.17 3.17 8.30
CA LYS A 62 -1.93 2.09 9.26
C LYS A 62 -1.04 2.54 10.42
N ILE A 63 -0.07 3.42 10.17
CA ILE A 63 0.75 4.01 11.23
C ILE A 63 -0.15 4.77 12.21
N ALA A 64 -1.11 5.54 11.71
CA ALA A 64 -2.06 6.26 12.56
C ALA A 64 -2.88 5.31 13.44
N ARG A 65 -3.29 4.15 12.92
CA ARG A 65 -4.00 3.13 13.69
C ARG A 65 -3.14 2.53 14.79
N ILE A 66 -1.86 2.28 14.51
CA ILE A 66 -0.90 1.81 15.52
C ILE A 66 -0.74 2.85 16.63
N GLY A 67 -0.77 4.13 16.29
CA GLY A 67 -0.72 5.20 17.29
C GLY A 67 -1.86 5.14 18.30
N VAL A 68 -3.02 4.64 17.90
CA VAL A 68 -4.16 4.43 18.78
C VAL A 68 -4.04 3.10 19.55
N ASN A 69 -3.58 2.05 18.90
CA ASN A 69 -3.44 0.72 19.47
C ASN A 69 -2.20 0.02 18.90
N VAL A 70 -1.09 0.12 19.62
CA VAL A 70 0.20 -0.46 19.16
C VAL A 70 0.14 -1.98 19.04
N GLY A 71 -0.77 -2.65 19.73
CA GLY A 71 -0.94 -4.10 19.67
C GLY A 71 -1.82 -4.60 18.53
N HIS A 72 -2.32 -3.71 17.67
CA HIS A 72 -3.20 -4.11 16.57
C HIS A 72 -2.41 -4.80 15.46
N MET A 73 -2.34 -6.12 15.54
CA MET A 73 -1.52 -6.96 14.65
C MET A 73 -1.82 -6.73 13.16
N ASP A 74 -3.09 -6.60 12.80
CA ASP A 74 -3.48 -6.40 11.40
C ASP A 74 -2.88 -5.13 10.81
N SER A 75 -2.74 -4.06 11.60
CA SER A 75 -2.12 -2.83 11.11
C SER A 75 -0.64 -3.01 10.81
N TRP A 76 0.08 -3.76 11.64
CA TRP A 76 1.49 -4.10 11.36
C TRP A 76 1.61 -4.94 10.11
N ALA A 77 0.74 -5.95 9.95
CA ALA A 77 0.73 -6.80 8.76
C ALA A 77 0.42 -6.00 7.50
N ASP A 78 -0.55 -5.08 7.58
CA ASP A 78 -0.95 -4.25 6.44
C ASP A 78 0.17 -3.31 6.00
N ILE A 79 0.96 -2.77 6.93
CA ILE A 79 2.13 -1.94 6.59
C ILE A 79 3.10 -2.73 5.71
N VAL A 80 3.42 -3.96 6.11
CA VAL A 80 4.33 -4.82 5.34
C VAL A 80 3.71 -5.18 3.99
N GLY A 81 2.42 -5.52 3.98
CA GLY A 81 1.68 -5.83 2.75
C GLY A 81 1.68 -4.68 1.76
N TYR A 82 1.38 -3.46 2.21
CA TYR A 82 1.39 -2.28 1.34
C TYR A 82 2.80 -1.93 0.89
N ALA A 83 3.83 -2.16 1.71
CA ALA A 83 5.21 -1.97 1.29
C ALA A 83 5.56 -2.91 0.14
N ALA A 84 5.17 -4.17 0.24
CA ALA A 84 5.38 -5.15 -0.83
C ALA A 84 4.61 -4.76 -2.10
N CYS A 85 3.35 -4.35 -1.96
CA CYS A 85 2.55 -3.88 -3.10
C CYS A 85 3.19 -2.65 -3.75
N GLY A 86 3.68 -1.71 -2.96
CA GLY A 86 4.32 -0.50 -3.48
C GLY A 86 5.55 -0.80 -4.31
N VAL A 87 6.36 -1.76 -3.89
CA VAL A 87 7.53 -2.20 -4.64
C VAL A 87 7.10 -2.79 -5.98
N GLU A 88 6.07 -3.63 -5.99
CA GLU A 88 5.59 -4.26 -7.22
C GLU A 88 4.97 -3.25 -8.19
N VAL A 89 3.99 -2.46 -7.75
CA VAL A 89 3.28 -1.52 -8.64
C VAL A 89 4.15 -0.35 -9.07
N GLY A 90 5.14 0.02 -8.27
CA GLY A 90 6.09 1.09 -8.57
C GLY A 90 7.30 0.62 -9.36
N HIS A 91 7.41 -0.69 -9.62
CA HIS A 91 8.57 -1.30 -10.29
C HIS A 91 9.91 -0.93 -9.62
N ILE A 92 9.88 -0.80 -8.31
CA ILE A 92 11.05 -0.37 -7.53
C ILE A 92 12.08 -1.51 -7.51
N GLY A 93 13.35 -1.16 -7.74
CA GLY A 93 14.42 -2.14 -7.75
C GLY A 93 14.66 -2.78 -9.11
N GLU A 94 13.88 -2.45 -10.14
CA GLU A 94 14.12 -2.93 -11.50
C GLU A 94 15.22 -2.11 -12.16
N GLU A 95 16.13 -2.81 -12.88
CA GLU A 95 17.30 -2.17 -13.51
C GLU A 95 16.94 -1.10 -14.54
N SER A 96 15.81 -1.27 -15.20
CA SER A 96 15.35 -0.32 -16.21
C SER A 96 14.94 1.05 -15.64
N ARG A 97 14.93 1.14 -14.34
CA ARG A 97 14.61 2.39 -13.65
C ARG A 97 15.88 3.13 -13.23
#